data_221a1551fefe3d2b902bcedb97b7f8d6
#
_entry.id   221a1551fefe3d2b902bcedb97b7f8d6
#
_cell.length_a   1.000
_cell.length_b   1.000
_cell.length_c   1.000
_cell.angle_alpha   90.00
_cell.angle_beta   90.00
_cell.angle_gamma   90.00
#
_symmetry.space_group_name_H-M   'P 1'
#
loop_
_entity.id
_entity.type
_entity.pdbx_description
1 polymer ?
#
loop_
_entity_poly.entity_id
_entity_poly.type
_entity_poly.pdbx_seq_one_letter_code
_entity_poly.pdbx_strand_id
1 'polypeptide(L)'
;MSRREALVAVVIAFAVGVLVAGSLPQWSLDAPDEVGTRSAEGDADAAARRGAEPDVQWRVSSAFGTHLPALGENVVEIARRLAVASDGRIAWTIDDPDEVVPAFAIVDAVRNRKIPAGYTWLGYEEGRLPASALFGAVPFGMTPWEYTAWWQAGGGRELAQGLYRPLGVEPILCGLIGPETAGWFREAIETPEDLRGLKIRFAGLGGQALQSLGASVTMLPGGELFQALEKGAIDATEFSLPEVDVRLGFDRIAKYNYFPGWHQPHTAFHLVVHKPTWDALSAATRETIELACGDGVQRNFAKAEAAQGAVLR
;
A
#
# COMPACT_ATOMS: atom_id res chain seq x y z
N MET A 1 -10.41 3.94 -45.38
CA MET A 1 -11.40 5.01 -45.20
C MET A 1 -10.81 6.33 -45.64
N SER A 2 -11.45 7.02 -46.57
CA SER A 2 -11.01 8.36 -46.98
C SER A 2 -11.36 9.38 -45.88
N ARG A 3 -10.64 10.54 -45.88
CA ARG A 3 -10.95 11.63 -44.91
C ARG A 3 -12.42 12.07 -44.97
N ARG A 4 -13.08 11.97 -46.14
CA ARG A 4 -14.51 12.30 -46.31
C ARG A 4 -15.40 11.25 -45.61
N GLU A 5 -15.11 9.98 -45.75
CA GLU A 5 -15.86 8.90 -45.09
C GLU A 5 -15.75 8.97 -43.56
N ALA A 6 -14.57 9.32 -43.02
CA ALA A 6 -14.38 9.54 -41.58
C ALA A 6 -15.20 10.73 -41.08
N LEU A 7 -15.23 11.82 -41.82
CA LEU A 7 -15.98 13.00 -41.43
C LEU A 7 -17.50 12.74 -41.43
N VAL A 8 -18.00 12.03 -42.44
CA VAL A 8 -19.41 11.62 -42.53
C VAL A 8 -19.78 10.69 -41.37
N ALA A 9 -18.93 9.73 -41.02
CA ALA A 9 -19.16 8.84 -39.88
C ALA A 9 -19.23 9.58 -38.53
N VAL A 10 -18.37 10.59 -38.33
CA VAL A 10 -18.37 11.41 -37.10
C VAL A 10 -19.66 12.29 -37.04
N VAL A 11 -20.07 12.87 -38.17
CA VAL A 11 -21.30 13.69 -38.22
C VAL A 11 -22.55 12.84 -37.97
N ILE A 12 -22.61 11.64 -38.52
CA ILE A 12 -23.73 10.71 -38.29
C ILE A 12 -23.75 10.26 -36.82
N ALA A 13 -22.60 9.92 -36.21
CA ALA A 13 -22.52 9.55 -34.81
C ALA A 13 -22.96 10.69 -33.87
N PHE A 14 -22.61 11.93 -34.20
CA PHE A 14 -23.03 13.12 -33.45
C PHE A 14 -24.54 13.38 -33.59
N ALA A 15 -25.08 13.26 -34.81
CA ALA A 15 -26.50 13.43 -35.05
C ALA A 15 -27.37 12.37 -34.38
N VAL A 16 -26.92 11.11 -34.35
CA VAL A 16 -27.60 10.01 -33.65
C VAL A 16 -27.51 10.24 -32.13
N GLY A 17 -26.35 10.70 -31.61
CA GLY A 17 -26.18 11.04 -30.19
C GLY A 17 -27.13 12.14 -29.74
N VAL A 18 -27.33 13.19 -30.54
CA VAL A 18 -28.27 14.28 -30.25
C VAL A 18 -29.74 13.82 -30.32
N LEU A 19 -30.08 12.96 -31.29
CA LEU A 19 -31.43 12.38 -31.40
C LEU A 19 -31.77 11.45 -30.21
N VAL A 20 -30.82 10.65 -29.75
CA VAL A 20 -31.00 9.76 -28.57
C VAL A 20 -31.12 10.60 -27.29
N ALA A 21 -30.33 11.66 -27.14
CA ALA A 21 -30.41 12.56 -25.98
C ALA A 21 -31.75 13.30 -25.90
N GLY A 22 -32.34 13.62 -27.06
CA GLY A 22 -33.67 14.29 -27.15
C GLY A 22 -34.88 13.38 -26.87
N SER A 23 -34.68 12.06 -26.86
CA SER A 23 -35.72 11.05 -26.57
C SER A 23 -35.68 10.48 -25.18
N LEU A 24 -34.71 10.87 -24.34
CA LEU A 24 -34.69 10.51 -22.93
C LEU A 24 -35.81 11.24 -22.18
N PRO A 25 -36.56 10.56 -21.27
CA PRO A 25 -37.51 11.25 -20.41
C PRO A 25 -36.78 12.40 -19.71
N GLN A 26 -37.33 13.60 -19.81
CA GLN A 26 -36.86 14.73 -19.00
C GLN A 26 -37.14 14.33 -17.55
N TRP A 27 -36.07 13.97 -16.85
CA TRP A 27 -36.09 13.92 -15.38
C TRP A 27 -36.25 15.39 -14.96
N SER A 28 -37.47 15.80 -14.61
CA SER A 28 -37.67 17.02 -13.87
C SER A 28 -36.85 16.89 -12.58
N LEU A 29 -35.80 17.69 -12.49
CA LEU A 29 -35.21 18.03 -11.21
C LEU A 29 -36.26 18.91 -10.51
N ASP A 30 -37.32 18.31 -9.98
CA ASP A 30 -38.07 18.97 -8.94
C ASP A 30 -37.05 19.23 -7.83
N ALA A 31 -36.79 20.50 -7.60
CA ALA A 31 -35.98 20.92 -6.49
C ALA A 31 -36.57 20.24 -5.24
N PRO A 32 -35.76 19.55 -4.41
CA PRO A 32 -36.29 18.98 -3.20
C PRO A 32 -36.92 20.12 -2.39
N ASP A 33 -38.22 20.04 -2.21
CA ASP A 33 -38.93 20.89 -1.27
C ASP A 33 -38.22 20.78 0.08
N GLU A 34 -37.90 21.95 0.61
CA GLU A 34 -37.41 22.21 1.97
C GLU A 34 -36.24 21.28 2.43
N VAL A 35 -35.07 21.86 2.45
CA VAL A 35 -34.03 21.45 3.41
C VAL A 35 -34.70 21.50 4.78
N GLY A 36 -35.20 20.34 5.19
CA GLY A 36 -35.76 20.18 6.53
C GLY A 36 -34.73 20.74 7.51
N THR A 37 -35.15 21.72 8.28
CA THR A 37 -34.38 22.27 9.40
C THR A 37 -33.89 21.09 10.20
N ARG A 38 -32.56 20.80 10.15
CA ARG A 38 -31.94 19.82 11.04
C ARG A 38 -32.43 20.18 12.46
N SER A 39 -33.15 19.27 13.07
CA SER A 39 -33.66 19.50 14.42
C SER A 39 -32.45 19.72 15.33
N ALA A 40 -32.57 20.70 16.24
CA ALA A 40 -31.53 21.00 17.24
C ALA A 40 -31.13 19.75 18.07
N GLU A 41 -32.02 18.77 18.16
CA GLU A 41 -31.75 17.46 18.76
C GLU A 41 -30.73 16.65 17.96
N GLY A 42 -30.75 16.66 16.59
CA GLY A 42 -29.77 15.98 15.74
C GLY A 42 -28.39 16.60 15.89
N ASP A 43 -28.29 17.92 16.03
CA ASP A 43 -27.00 18.61 16.21
C ASP A 43 -26.45 18.42 17.63
N ALA A 44 -27.31 18.34 18.67
CA ALA A 44 -26.90 18.02 20.03
C ALA A 44 -26.42 16.57 20.17
N ASP A 45 -27.08 15.61 19.52
CA ASP A 45 -26.65 14.19 19.50
C ASP A 45 -25.35 14.03 18.73
N ALA A 46 -25.16 14.72 17.62
CA ALA A 46 -23.90 14.75 16.86
C ALA A 46 -22.76 15.45 17.65
N ALA A 47 -23.07 16.46 18.44
CA ALA A 47 -22.08 17.12 19.31
C ALA A 47 -21.71 16.24 20.52
N ALA A 48 -22.68 15.55 21.12
CA ALA A 48 -22.45 14.59 22.20
C ALA A 48 -21.59 13.41 21.76
N ARG A 49 -21.80 12.90 20.54
CA ARG A 49 -20.98 11.84 19.96
C ARG A 49 -19.55 12.26 19.66
N ARG A 50 -19.30 13.53 19.34
CA ARG A 50 -17.95 14.08 19.13
C ARG A 50 -17.11 14.21 20.40
N GLY A 51 -17.72 14.16 21.56
CA GLY A 51 -17.05 14.20 22.86
C GLY A 51 -16.95 12.84 23.55
N ALA A 52 -17.50 11.75 22.96
CA ALA A 52 -17.40 10.41 23.49
C ALA A 52 -16.02 9.81 23.20
N GLU A 53 -15.51 8.98 24.12
CA GLU A 53 -14.30 8.20 23.85
C GLU A 53 -14.52 7.29 22.61
N PRO A 54 -13.49 7.12 21.76
CA PRO A 54 -13.59 6.23 20.59
C PRO A 54 -13.95 4.80 20.99
N ASP A 55 -14.85 4.17 20.23
CA ASP A 55 -15.19 2.74 20.38
C ASP A 55 -13.98 1.85 20.09
N VAL A 56 -13.09 2.31 19.21
CA VAL A 56 -11.84 1.65 18.82
C VAL A 56 -10.69 2.65 18.93
N GLN A 57 -9.80 2.41 19.88
CA GLN A 57 -8.55 3.14 20.04
C GLN A 57 -7.39 2.17 19.81
N TRP A 58 -6.68 2.30 18.70
CA TRP A 58 -5.53 1.44 18.43
C TRP A 58 -4.24 2.25 18.27
N ARG A 59 -3.18 1.73 18.86
CA ARG A 59 -1.82 2.02 18.43
C ARG A 59 -1.45 1.04 17.33
N VAL A 60 -1.11 1.56 16.15
CA VAL A 60 -0.75 0.79 14.97
C VAL A 60 0.70 1.04 14.67
N SER A 61 1.56 0.07 14.92
CA SER A 61 2.98 0.19 14.61
C SER A 61 3.21 0.00 13.10
N SER A 62 3.92 0.94 12.50
CA SER A 62 4.28 0.89 11.08
C SER A 62 5.67 0.28 10.89
N ALA A 63 5.83 -0.56 9.87
CA ALA A 63 7.15 -1.04 9.43
C ALA A 63 7.94 0.04 8.66
N PHE A 64 7.30 1.15 8.34
CA PHE A 64 7.83 2.21 7.48
C PHE A 64 7.69 3.55 8.17
N GLY A 65 8.71 4.42 8.03
CA GLY A 65 8.65 5.77 8.58
C GLY A 65 7.40 6.51 8.11
N THR A 66 6.68 7.12 9.06
CA THR A 66 5.40 7.82 8.81
C THR A 66 5.54 9.00 7.84
N HIS A 67 6.76 9.50 7.66
CA HIS A 67 7.12 10.58 6.75
C HIS A 67 7.46 10.10 5.32
N LEU A 68 7.58 8.78 5.10
CA LEU A 68 7.92 8.22 3.80
C LEU A 68 6.68 8.14 2.91
N PRO A 69 6.70 8.80 1.73
CA PRO A 69 5.57 8.79 0.81
C PRO A 69 5.27 7.38 0.35
N ALA A 70 4.01 7.12 0.09
CA ALA A 70 3.50 5.82 -0.36
C ALA A 70 3.73 4.63 0.58
N LEU A 71 4.55 4.77 1.61
CA LEU A 71 4.82 3.78 2.65
C LEU A 71 4.07 4.14 3.94
N GLY A 72 4.76 4.67 4.96
CA GLY A 72 4.15 5.04 6.24
C GLY A 72 3.14 6.19 6.13
N GLU A 73 3.33 7.14 5.21
CA GLU A 73 2.36 8.20 4.96
C GLU A 73 0.96 7.66 4.62
N ASN A 74 0.88 6.50 3.95
CA ASN A 74 -0.39 5.88 3.59
C ASN A 74 -1.22 5.50 4.82
N VAL A 75 -0.63 4.82 5.80
CA VAL A 75 -1.37 4.40 7.00
C VAL A 75 -1.75 5.59 7.88
N VAL A 76 -0.93 6.66 7.90
CA VAL A 76 -1.28 7.92 8.57
C VAL A 76 -2.52 8.55 7.93
N GLU A 77 -2.58 8.59 6.59
CA GLU A 77 -3.74 9.14 5.89
C GLU A 77 -4.98 8.26 6.06
N ILE A 78 -4.83 6.92 6.06
CA ILE A 78 -5.93 6.00 6.39
C ILE A 78 -6.47 6.30 7.78
N ALA A 79 -5.60 6.42 8.79
CA ALA A 79 -6.00 6.72 10.17
C ALA A 79 -6.79 8.03 10.27
N ARG A 80 -6.29 9.09 9.62
CA ARG A 80 -6.96 10.40 9.59
C ARG A 80 -8.35 10.31 8.95
N ARG A 81 -8.47 9.63 7.81
CA ARG A 81 -9.73 9.49 7.08
C ARG A 81 -10.72 8.61 7.81
N LEU A 82 -10.24 7.55 8.42
CA LEU A 82 -11.03 6.64 9.22
C LEU A 82 -11.67 7.36 10.43
N ALA A 83 -10.90 8.22 11.11
CA ALA A 83 -11.42 9.05 12.19
C ALA A 83 -12.53 9.99 11.71
N VAL A 84 -12.35 10.63 10.54
CA VAL A 84 -13.38 11.50 9.95
C VAL A 84 -14.62 10.70 9.53
N ALA A 85 -14.44 9.56 8.84
CA ALA A 85 -15.55 8.75 8.34
C ALA A 85 -16.37 8.08 9.44
N SER A 86 -15.76 7.89 10.62
CA SER A 86 -16.41 7.27 11.78
C SER A 86 -16.91 8.29 12.82
N ASP A 87 -16.88 9.60 12.54
CA ASP A 87 -17.15 10.66 13.53
C ASP A 87 -16.30 10.50 14.80
N GLY A 88 -15.05 10.11 14.66
CA GLY A 88 -14.12 9.90 15.77
C GLY A 88 -14.29 8.58 16.54
N ARG A 89 -15.24 7.73 16.16
CA ARG A 89 -15.48 6.44 16.86
C ARG A 89 -14.35 5.43 16.65
N ILE A 90 -13.58 5.56 15.58
CA ILE A 90 -12.40 4.76 15.31
C ILE A 90 -11.20 5.70 15.22
N ALA A 91 -10.27 5.58 16.14
CA ALA A 91 -9.09 6.41 16.24
C ALA A 91 -7.83 5.55 16.27
N TRP A 92 -6.89 5.79 15.34
CA TRP A 92 -5.59 5.14 15.32
C TRP A 92 -4.49 6.16 15.58
N THR A 93 -3.55 5.79 16.45
CA THR A 93 -2.25 6.45 16.58
C THR A 93 -1.24 5.60 15.85
N ILE A 94 -0.47 6.20 14.94
CA ILE A 94 0.51 5.47 14.14
C ILE A 94 1.90 5.69 14.77
N ASP A 95 2.56 4.60 15.12
CA ASP A 95 3.91 4.60 15.65
C ASP A 95 4.93 4.39 14.51
N ASP A 96 6.03 5.12 14.56
CA ASP A 96 7.16 4.91 13.65
C ASP A 96 7.87 3.56 13.92
N PRO A 97 8.65 3.04 12.97
CA PRO A 97 9.49 1.87 13.20
C PRO A 97 10.35 2.04 14.45
N ASP A 98 10.47 0.97 15.24
CA ASP A 98 11.26 0.89 16.46
C ASP A 98 10.76 1.74 17.64
N GLU A 99 9.69 2.54 17.48
CA GLU A 99 9.12 3.29 18.59
C GLU A 99 8.46 2.37 19.64
N VAL A 100 7.72 1.36 19.19
CA VAL A 100 7.05 0.37 20.06
C VAL A 100 7.57 -1.04 19.79
N VAL A 101 7.67 -1.39 18.50
CA VAL A 101 8.20 -2.70 18.05
C VAL A 101 9.09 -2.51 16.82
N PRO A 102 10.14 -3.34 16.65
CA PRO A 102 10.95 -3.33 15.43
C PRO A 102 10.12 -3.65 14.18
N ALA A 103 10.51 -3.06 13.05
CA ALA A 103 9.80 -3.19 11.77
C ALA A 103 9.51 -4.65 11.38
N PHE A 104 10.47 -5.56 11.59
CA PHE A 104 10.34 -6.99 11.27
C PHE A 104 9.67 -7.83 12.36
N ALA A 105 9.27 -7.23 13.48
CA ALA A 105 8.63 -7.92 14.60
C ALA A 105 7.11 -7.65 14.69
N ILE A 106 6.54 -6.89 13.77
CA ILE A 106 5.15 -6.42 13.84
C ILE A 106 4.16 -7.59 13.88
N VAL A 107 4.28 -8.57 12.97
CA VAL A 107 3.36 -9.72 12.92
C VAL A 107 3.43 -10.53 14.21
N ASP A 108 4.63 -10.75 14.75
CA ASP A 108 4.83 -11.44 16.04
C ASP A 108 4.24 -10.64 17.20
N ALA A 109 4.40 -9.33 17.21
CA ALA A 109 3.86 -8.46 18.25
C ALA A 109 2.32 -8.48 18.25
N VAL A 110 1.70 -8.46 17.07
CA VAL A 110 0.25 -8.60 16.89
C VAL A 110 -0.21 -9.99 17.37
N ARG A 111 0.42 -11.06 16.89
CA ARG A 111 0.10 -12.42 17.28
C ARG A 111 0.15 -12.63 18.80
N ASN A 112 1.16 -12.05 19.45
CA ASN A 112 1.38 -12.16 20.88
C ASN A 112 0.65 -11.09 21.71
N ARG A 113 -0.29 -10.31 21.10
CA ARG A 113 -1.09 -9.27 21.75
C ARG A 113 -0.27 -8.16 22.40
N LYS A 114 0.96 -7.91 21.95
CA LYS A 114 1.76 -6.76 22.39
C LYS A 114 1.23 -5.45 21.84
N ILE A 115 0.72 -5.49 20.60
CA ILE A 115 0.01 -4.42 19.92
C ILE A 115 -1.29 -4.96 19.30
N PRO A 116 -2.36 -4.15 19.18
CA PRO A 116 -3.62 -4.60 18.60
C PRO A 116 -3.53 -4.78 17.08
N ALA A 117 -2.75 -3.95 16.41
CA ALA A 117 -2.59 -3.94 14.96
C ALA A 117 -1.23 -3.37 14.54
N GLY A 118 -0.82 -3.67 13.31
CA GLY A 118 0.36 -3.11 12.68
C GLY A 118 0.22 -3.00 11.17
N TYR A 119 1.00 -2.12 10.56
CA TYR A 119 1.04 -1.90 9.12
C TYR A 119 2.39 -2.33 8.57
N THR A 120 2.40 -3.32 7.68
CA THR A 120 3.64 -3.99 7.25
C THR A 120 3.55 -4.56 5.83
N TRP A 121 4.68 -4.97 5.29
CA TRP A 121 4.79 -5.81 4.11
C TRP A 121 4.90 -7.28 4.54
N LEU A 122 3.99 -8.15 4.06
CA LEU A 122 3.95 -9.54 4.51
C LEU A 122 5.19 -10.35 4.12
N GLY A 123 5.93 -9.91 3.11
CA GLY A 123 7.18 -10.55 2.70
C GLY A 123 8.28 -10.55 3.78
N TYR A 124 8.19 -9.68 4.80
CA TYR A 124 9.12 -9.71 5.93
C TYR A 124 9.02 -10.99 6.77
N GLU A 125 7.92 -11.73 6.64
CA GLU A 125 7.73 -13.01 7.32
C GLU A 125 8.32 -14.22 6.57
N GLU A 126 8.89 -14.04 5.38
CA GLU A 126 9.36 -15.12 4.49
C GLU A 126 10.26 -16.15 5.20
N GLY A 127 11.16 -15.68 6.04
CA GLY A 127 12.08 -16.56 6.79
C GLY A 127 11.37 -17.53 7.76
N ARG A 128 10.15 -17.20 8.20
CA ARG A 128 9.35 -18.01 9.14
C ARG A 128 8.12 -18.61 8.47
N LEU A 129 7.58 -17.92 7.50
CA LEU A 129 6.37 -18.25 6.76
C LEU A 129 6.62 -18.07 5.27
N PRO A 130 7.30 -19.01 4.59
CA PRO A 130 7.76 -18.80 3.20
C PRO A 130 6.67 -18.37 2.23
N ALA A 131 5.42 -18.87 2.41
CA ALA A 131 4.30 -18.48 1.58
C ALA A 131 3.87 -17.00 1.74
N SER A 132 4.34 -16.31 2.77
CA SER A 132 4.00 -14.89 3.00
C SER A 132 4.52 -13.98 1.89
N ALA A 133 5.66 -14.32 1.29
CA ALA A 133 6.24 -13.57 0.19
C ALA A 133 5.28 -13.44 -1.02
N LEU A 134 4.44 -14.45 -1.27
CA LEU A 134 3.48 -14.48 -2.37
C LEU A 134 2.39 -13.41 -2.25
N PHE A 135 2.14 -12.90 -1.05
CA PHE A 135 1.17 -11.83 -0.80
C PHE A 135 1.78 -10.44 -0.80
N GLY A 136 3.08 -10.33 -0.81
CA GLY A 136 3.81 -9.06 -0.86
C GLY A 136 4.14 -8.62 -2.27
N ALA A 137 4.88 -9.45 -2.99
CA ALA A 137 5.27 -9.29 -4.38
C ALA A 137 5.91 -10.59 -4.91
N VAL A 138 5.83 -10.82 -6.22
CA VAL A 138 6.44 -11.98 -6.88
C VAL A 138 7.24 -11.49 -8.09
N PRO A 139 8.51 -11.91 -8.26
CA PRO A 139 9.31 -11.59 -9.45
C PRO A 139 8.58 -11.93 -10.74
N PHE A 140 8.53 -11.00 -11.69
CA PHE A 140 7.78 -11.11 -12.95
C PHE A 140 6.30 -11.47 -12.78
N GLY A 141 5.73 -11.22 -11.61
CA GLY A 141 4.37 -11.57 -11.23
C GLY A 141 3.33 -10.56 -11.73
N MET A 142 2.24 -10.48 -10.99
CA MET A 142 1.08 -9.66 -11.33
C MET A 142 1.42 -8.17 -11.38
N THR A 143 0.76 -7.45 -12.28
CA THR A 143 0.67 -5.99 -12.22
C THR A 143 -0.19 -5.57 -11.02
N PRO A 144 -0.16 -4.29 -10.59
CA PRO A 144 -1.02 -3.80 -9.51
C PRO A 144 -2.51 -4.11 -9.72
N TRP A 145 -2.99 -4.00 -10.96
CA TRP A 145 -4.39 -4.26 -11.32
C TRP A 145 -4.75 -5.74 -11.20
N GLU A 146 -3.89 -6.62 -11.69
CA GLU A 146 -4.06 -8.07 -11.60
C GLU A 146 -4.03 -8.52 -10.14
N TYR A 147 -3.10 -7.96 -9.33
CA TYR A 147 -3.06 -8.25 -7.89
C TYR A 147 -4.34 -7.79 -7.19
N THR A 148 -4.83 -6.58 -7.49
CA THR A 148 -6.08 -6.08 -6.92
C THR A 148 -7.26 -6.99 -7.30
N ALA A 149 -7.36 -7.40 -8.57
CA ALA A 149 -8.40 -8.31 -9.04
C ALA A 149 -8.31 -9.68 -8.36
N TRP A 150 -7.09 -10.23 -8.25
CA TRP A 150 -6.86 -11.48 -7.54
C TRP A 150 -7.23 -11.39 -6.06
N TRP A 151 -6.83 -10.31 -5.38
CA TRP A 151 -7.14 -10.11 -3.97
C TRP A 151 -8.65 -9.98 -3.72
N GLN A 152 -9.34 -9.18 -4.52
CA GLN A 152 -10.77 -8.86 -4.30
C GLN A 152 -11.73 -9.92 -4.82
N ALA A 153 -11.39 -10.64 -5.90
CA ALA A 153 -12.30 -11.54 -6.60
C ALA A 153 -11.68 -12.89 -7.02
N GLY A 154 -10.37 -13.02 -6.92
CA GLY A 154 -9.64 -14.22 -7.37
C GLY A 154 -9.20 -15.16 -6.25
N GLY A 155 -9.68 -14.98 -5.01
CA GLY A 155 -9.37 -15.85 -3.88
C GLY A 155 -8.11 -15.49 -3.11
N GLY A 156 -7.41 -14.38 -3.46
CA GLY A 156 -6.19 -13.96 -2.80
C GLY A 156 -6.38 -13.64 -1.32
N ARG A 157 -7.48 -12.94 -1.00
CA ARG A 157 -7.85 -12.62 0.38
C ARG A 157 -8.06 -13.89 1.21
N GLU A 158 -8.83 -14.83 0.71
CA GLU A 158 -9.13 -16.10 1.38
C GLU A 158 -7.86 -16.92 1.63
N LEU A 159 -6.94 -16.94 0.66
CA LEU A 159 -5.65 -17.62 0.81
C LEU A 159 -4.80 -16.94 1.89
N ALA A 160 -4.70 -15.62 1.90
CA ALA A 160 -3.98 -14.88 2.95
C ALA A 160 -4.60 -15.13 4.33
N GLN A 161 -5.92 -15.08 4.43
CA GLN A 161 -6.64 -15.39 5.66
C GLN A 161 -6.42 -16.85 6.10
N GLY A 162 -6.43 -17.79 5.17
CA GLY A 162 -6.13 -19.19 5.43
C GLY A 162 -4.72 -19.39 6.00
N LEU A 163 -3.76 -18.57 5.58
CA LEU A 163 -2.38 -18.62 6.06
C LEU A 163 -2.21 -17.97 7.44
N TYR A 164 -2.83 -16.79 7.67
CA TYR A 164 -2.56 -15.96 8.84
C TYR A 164 -3.53 -16.17 10.02
N ARG A 165 -4.81 -16.49 9.77
CA ARG A 165 -5.78 -16.71 10.85
C ARG A 165 -5.42 -17.84 11.80
N PRO A 166 -4.87 -18.99 11.36
CA PRO A 166 -4.37 -20.02 12.27
C PRO A 166 -3.24 -19.55 13.20
N LEU A 167 -2.54 -18.46 12.81
CA LEU A 167 -1.53 -17.80 13.61
C LEU A 167 -2.10 -16.73 14.56
N GLY A 168 -3.43 -16.52 14.56
CA GLY A 168 -4.09 -15.51 15.38
C GLY A 168 -4.01 -14.09 14.80
N VAL A 169 -3.81 -13.95 13.48
CA VAL A 169 -3.67 -12.67 12.79
C VAL A 169 -4.70 -12.55 11.65
N GLU A 170 -5.35 -11.40 11.52
CA GLU A 170 -6.20 -11.04 10.40
C GLU A 170 -5.43 -10.12 9.46
N PRO A 171 -5.14 -10.51 8.21
CA PRO A 171 -4.51 -9.65 7.21
C PRO A 171 -5.56 -8.90 6.41
N ILE A 172 -5.36 -7.59 6.22
CA ILE A 172 -6.24 -6.71 5.44
C ILE A 172 -5.37 -5.92 4.48
N LEU A 173 -5.66 -5.97 3.18
CA LEU A 173 -4.93 -5.17 2.19
C LEU A 173 -5.27 -3.70 2.39
N CYS A 174 -4.25 -2.88 2.67
CA CYS A 174 -4.40 -1.46 3.01
C CYS A 174 -3.53 -0.51 2.19
N GLY A 175 -2.68 -1.02 1.31
CA GLY A 175 -1.84 -0.21 0.45
C GLY A 175 -1.31 -1.00 -0.73
N LEU A 176 -1.07 -0.29 -1.82
CA LEU A 176 -0.50 -0.84 -3.04
C LEU A 176 0.34 0.23 -3.72
N ILE A 177 1.49 -0.15 -4.25
CA ILE A 177 2.33 0.70 -5.10
C ILE A 177 2.66 -0.04 -6.39
N GLY A 178 3.09 0.71 -7.40
CA GLY A 178 3.58 0.18 -8.66
C GLY A 178 4.98 -0.44 -8.56
N PRO A 179 5.67 -0.61 -9.69
CA PRO A 179 6.99 -1.23 -9.72
C PRO A 179 8.00 -0.46 -8.86
N GLU A 180 8.75 -1.18 -8.07
CA GLU A 180 9.89 -0.63 -7.33
C GLU A 180 11.14 -0.53 -8.22
N THR A 181 12.23 0.05 -7.70
CA THR A 181 13.54 0.00 -8.38
C THR A 181 14.12 -1.40 -8.27
N ALA A 182 14.84 -1.86 -9.30
CA ALA A 182 15.65 -3.08 -9.18
C ALA A 182 16.87 -2.87 -8.27
N GLY A 183 17.08 -1.64 -7.85
CA GLY A 183 18.06 -1.24 -6.85
C GLY A 183 18.93 -0.07 -7.28
N TRP A 184 19.69 0.42 -6.29
CA TRP A 184 20.70 1.45 -6.38
C TRP A 184 22.08 0.82 -6.14
N PHE A 185 23.01 1.05 -7.07
CA PHE A 185 24.31 0.42 -7.10
C PHE A 185 25.42 1.48 -7.15
N ARG A 186 26.55 1.21 -6.50
CA ARG A 186 27.74 2.06 -6.60
C ARG A 186 28.41 1.98 -7.96
N GLU A 187 28.44 0.78 -8.52
CA GLU A 187 29.01 0.44 -9.82
C GLU A 187 27.89 -0.08 -10.75
N ALA A 188 28.07 0.08 -12.04
CA ALA A 188 27.13 -0.42 -13.02
C ALA A 188 27.10 -1.96 -13.00
N ILE A 189 25.91 -2.52 -13.16
CA ILE A 189 25.70 -3.96 -13.34
C ILE A 189 25.36 -4.18 -14.81
N GLU A 190 26.28 -4.73 -15.58
CA GLU A 190 26.13 -4.96 -17.03
C GLU A 190 25.91 -6.44 -17.34
N THR A 191 26.41 -7.32 -16.49
CA THR A 191 26.36 -8.77 -16.67
C THR A 191 25.94 -9.48 -15.36
N PRO A 192 25.43 -10.71 -15.42
CA PRO A 192 25.16 -11.50 -14.21
C PRO A 192 26.42 -11.77 -13.37
N GLU A 193 27.58 -11.76 -13.98
CA GLU A 193 28.87 -11.96 -13.32
C GLU A 193 29.19 -10.83 -12.33
N ASP A 194 28.72 -9.60 -12.59
CA ASP A 194 28.91 -8.43 -11.73
C ASP A 194 28.16 -8.56 -10.40
N LEU A 195 27.20 -9.47 -10.31
CA LEU A 195 26.48 -9.78 -9.07
C LEU A 195 27.30 -10.65 -8.11
N ARG A 196 28.37 -11.32 -8.57
CA ARG A 196 29.14 -12.24 -7.72
C ARG A 196 29.90 -11.50 -6.64
N GLY A 197 29.59 -11.83 -5.38
CA GLY A 197 30.20 -11.21 -4.22
C GLY A 197 29.69 -9.79 -3.90
N LEU A 198 28.77 -9.25 -4.70
CA LEU A 198 28.11 -7.97 -4.44
C LEU A 198 27.36 -8.05 -3.11
N LYS A 199 27.69 -7.17 -2.18
CA LYS A 199 26.97 -7.04 -0.91
C LYS A 199 25.76 -6.16 -1.14
N ILE A 200 24.59 -6.75 -1.15
CA ILE A 200 23.35 -6.02 -1.42
C ILE A 200 22.29 -6.28 -0.34
N ARG A 201 21.60 -5.25 0.06
CA ARG A 201 20.31 -5.43 0.75
C ARG A 201 19.24 -5.64 -0.30
N PHE A 202 18.55 -6.76 -0.20
CA PHE A 202 17.48 -7.10 -1.13
C PHE A 202 16.41 -7.94 -0.44
N ALA A 203 15.13 -7.59 -0.64
CA ALA A 203 14.02 -8.24 0.04
C ALA A 203 13.41 -9.38 -0.77
N GLY A 204 12.78 -10.32 -0.07
CA GLY A 204 11.88 -11.33 -0.62
C GLY A 204 12.52 -12.26 -1.66
N LEU A 205 11.67 -12.79 -2.54
CA LEU A 205 12.05 -13.77 -3.56
C LEU A 205 13.11 -13.22 -4.54
N GLY A 206 13.14 -11.92 -4.78
CA GLY A 206 14.19 -11.27 -5.57
C GLY A 206 15.57 -11.41 -4.94
N GLY A 207 15.66 -11.26 -3.62
CA GLY A 207 16.90 -11.49 -2.88
C GLY A 207 17.41 -12.93 -3.01
N GLN A 208 16.53 -13.92 -2.94
CA GLN A 208 16.90 -15.33 -3.16
C GLN A 208 17.42 -15.57 -4.58
N ALA A 209 16.80 -14.93 -5.58
CA ALA A 209 17.29 -15.02 -6.97
C ALA A 209 18.71 -14.45 -7.10
N LEU A 210 18.98 -13.26 -6.55
CA LEU A 210 20.32 -12.66 -6.56
C LEU A 210 21.33 -13.50 -5.79
N GLN A 211 20.94 -14.09 -4.67
CA GLN A 211 21.80 -15.00 -3.91
C GLN A 211 22.20 -16.23 -4.73
N SER A 212 21.27 -16.78 -5.54
CA SER A 212 21.57 -17.92 -6.42
C SER A 212 22.55 -17.56 -7.54
N LEU A 213 22.64 -16.27 -7.90
CA LEU A 213 23.62 -15.73 -8.87
C LEU A 213 24.96 -15.35 -8.21
N GLY A 214 25.08 -15.53 -6.90
CA GLY A 214 26.34 -15.33 -6.17
C GLY A 214 26.46 -14.00 -5.42
N ALA A 215 25.39 -13.21 -5.33
CA ALA A 215 25.37 -12.01 -4.49
C ALA A 215 25.32 -12.37 -2.99
N SER A 216 25.94 -11.54 -2.16
CA SER A 216 25.84 -11.60 -0.71
C SER A 216 24.65 -10.75 -0.25
N VAL A 217 23.50 -11.39 -0.11
CA VAL A 217 22.23 -10.71 0.21
C VAL A 217 22.06 -10.61 1.72
N THR A 218 21.68 -9.43 2.20
CA THR A 218 21.31 -9.17 3.59
C THR A 218 19.94 -8.49 3.66
N MET A 219 19.32 -8.56 4.82
CA MET A 219 18.05 -7.91 5.11
C MET A 219 18.23 -6.87 6.20
N LEU A 220 17.94 -5.60 5.88
CA LEU A 220 18.01 -4.47 6.81
C LEU A 220 16.73 -3.64 6.69
N PRO A 221 16.23 -3.04 7.80
CA PRO A 221 15.14 -2.08 7.77
C PRO A 221 15.51 -0.83 6.96
N GLY A 222 14.50 -0.15 6.37
CA GLY A 222 14.73 1.02 5.52
C GLY A 222 15.51 2.14 6.19
N GLY A 223 15.29 2.39 7.47
CA GLY A 223 15.99 3.42 8.24
C GLY A 223 17.50 3.20 8.42
N GLU A 224 17.99 1.99 8.22
CA GLU A 224 19.41 1.64 8.37
C GLU A 224 20.20 1.71 7.05
N LEU A 225 19.50 1.76 5.91
CA LEU A 225 20.10 1.52 4.59
C LEU A 225 21.08 2.62 4.17
N PHE A 226 20.74 3.89 4.43
CA PHE A 226 21.63 4.99 4.10
C PHE A 226 22.98 4.84 4.80
N GLN A 227 22.97 4.54 6.10
CA GLN A 227 24.21 4.37 6.86
C GLN A 227 24.98 3.12 6.43
N ALA A 228 24.28 2.02 6.10
CA ALA A 228 24.92 0.80 5.63
C ALA A 228 25.62 1.03 4.28
N LEU A 229 24.99 1.75 3.36
CA LEU A 229 25.60 2.22 2.11
C LEU A 229 26.77 3.16 2.40
N GLU A 230 26.58 4.21 3.18
CA GLU A 230 27.61 5.22 3.45
C GLU A 230 28.89 4.60 4.02
N LYS A 231 28.75 3.67 4.96
CA LYS A 231 29.88 2.95 5.59
C LYS A 231 30.47 1.82 4.73
N GLY A 232 29.90 1.52 3.57
CA GLY A 232 30.33 0.40 2.71
C GLY A 232 30.06 -0.98 3.30
N ALA A 233 29.15 -1.10 4.26
CA ALA A 233 28.68 -2.38 4.75
C ALA A 233 27.91 -3.16 3.66
N ILE A 234 27.22 -2.42 2.79
CA ILE A 234 26.62 -2.90 1.56
C ILE A 234 27.09 -2.04 0.37
N ASP A 235 27.17 -2.63 -0.81
CA ASP A 235 27.57 -1.99 -2.06
C ASP A 235 26.36 -1.49 -2.86
N ALA A 236 25.20 -2.09 -2.61
CA ALA A 236 23.94 -1.81 -3.29
C ALA A 236 22.74 -2.03 -2.36
N THR A 237 21.62 -1.44 -2.71
CA THR A 237 20.34 -1.65 -2.01
C THR A 237 19.17 -1.57 -2.97
N GLU A 238 18.19 -2.38 -2.75
CA GLU A 238 16.81 -2.22 -3.20
C GLU A 238 15.97 -1.83 -1.97
N PHE A 239 14.93 -1.03 -2.14
CA PHE A 239 14.02 -0.76 -1.02
C PHE A 239 12.59 -0.46 -1.47
N SER A 240 12.37 0.50 -2.39
CA SER A 240 11.02 0.89 -2.76
C SER A 240 10.97 1.64 -4.12
N LEU A 241 10.07 2.60 -4.20
CA LEU A 241 9.88 3.47 -5.36
C LEU A 241 11.05 4.46 -5.51
N PRO A 242 11.36 4.92 -6.73
CA PRO A 242 12.39 5.93 -6.96
C PRO A 242 12.27 7.16 -6.06
N GLU A 243 11.06 7.71 -5.85
CA GLU A 243 10.85 8.87 -4.97
C GLU A 243 11.22 8.58 -3.51
N VAL A 244 10.84 7.41 -3.01
CA VAL A 244 11.15 7.00 -1.63
C VAL A 244 12.66 6.86 -1.44
N ASP A 245 13.31 6.19 -2.37
CA ASP A 245 14.73 5.89 -2.33
C ASP A 245 15.60 7.14 -2.40
N VAL A 246 15.20 8.12 -3.22
CA VAL A 246 15.84 9.45 -3.28
C VAL A 246 15.63 10.22 -1.98
N ARG A 247 14.46 10.14 -1.34
CA ARG A 247 14.25 10.76 -0.02
C ARG A 247 15.12 10.14 1.07
N LEU A 248 15.41 8.85 0.96
CA LEU A 248 16.36 8.16 1.83
C LEU A 248 17.83 8.48 1.48
N GLY A 249 18.07 9.16 0.35
CA GLY A 249 19.39 9.65 -0.04
C GLY A 249 20.27 8.64 -0.74
N PHE A 250 19.73 7.54 -1.26
CA PHE A 250 20.52 6.49 -1.91
C PHE A 250 21.26 7.02 -3.15
N ASP A 251 20.64 7.92 -3.90
CA ASP A 251 21.20 8.61 -5.06
C ASP A 251 22.50 9.38 -4.76
N ARG A 252 22.72 9.77 -3.50
CA ARG A 252 23.93 10.48 -3.08
C ARG A 252 25.16 9.58 -3.04
N ILE A 253 24.95 8.30 -2.81
CA ILE A 253 26.01 7.31 -2.58
C ILE A 253 26.10 6.30 -3.73
N ALA A 254 24.97 5.74 -4.16
CA ALA A 254 24.85 4.77 -5.23
C ALA A 254 24.29 5.48 -6.48
N LYS A 255 25.09 5.52 -7.55
CA LYS A 255 24.81 6.39 -8.73
C LYS A 255 24.03 5.69 -9.83
N TYR A 256 23.96 4.37 -9.80
CA TYR A 256 23.28 3.58 -10.82
C TYR A 256 21.96 3.07 -10.27
N ASN A 257 20.86 3.52 -10.86
CA ASN A 257 19.52 3.03 -10.56
C ASN A 257 18.95 2.25 -11.74
N TYR A 258 18.35 1.11 -11.46
CA TYR A 258 17.69 0.29 -12.47
C TYR A 258 16.19 0.28 -12.20
N PHE A 259 15.41 0.79 -13.16
CA PHE A 259 13.96 0.90 -13.06
C PHE A 259 13.30 0.56 -14.41
N PRO A 260 12.13 -0.10 -14.46
CA PRO A 260 11.42 -0.70 -13.31
C PRO A 260 12.07 -1.99 -12.82
N GLY A 261 11.82 -2.32 -11.55
CA GLY A 261 12.32 -3.54 -10.94
C GLY A 261 11.54 -4.77 -11.38
N TRP A 262 12.26 -5.80 -11.75
CA TRP A 262 11.72 -7.11 -12.17
C TRP A 262 11.16 -7.92 -11.00
N HIS A 263 11.64 -7.68 -9.80
CA HIS A 263 11.39 -8.47 -8.59
C HIS A 263 10.07 -8.12 -7.91
N GLN A 264 9.66 -6.86 -7.99
CA GLN A 264 8.43 -6.31 -7.41
C GLN A 264 7.70 -5.44 -8.44
N PRO A 265 6.90 -6.04 -9.37
CA PRO A 265 6.06 -5.30 -10.31
C PRO A 265 4.96 -4.49 -9.60
N HIS A 266 4.69 -4.82 -8.35
CA HIS A 266 3.89 -4.10 -7.38
C HIS A 266 4.39 -4.44 -5.99
N THR A 267 3.99 -3.67 -4.98
CA THR A 267 4.16 -4.03 -3.58
C THR A 267 2.86 -3.79 -2.81
N ALA A 268 2.43 -4.81 -2.09
CA ALA A 268 1.18 -4.78 -1.34
C ALA A 268 1.45 -4.67 0.17
N PHE A 269 0.84 -3.67 0.81
CA PHE A 269 0.95 -3.42 2.24
C PHE A 269 -0.33 -3.83 2.96
N HIS A 270 -0.16 -4.41 4.13
CA HIS A 270 -1.27 -4.96 4.89
C HIS A 270 -1.35 -4.37 6.30
N LEU A 271 -2.55 -4.08 6.72
CA LEU A 271 -2.88 -3.98 8.13
C LEU A 271 -3.00 -5.41 8.65
N VAL A 272 -2.23 -5.75 9.66
CA VAL A 272 -2.34 -7.01 10.38
C VAL A 272 -2.95 -6.74 11.75
N VAL A 273 -4.03 -7.44 12.08
CA VAL A 273 -4.78 -7.22 13.33
C VAL A 273 -4.79 -8.51 14.14
N HIS A 274 -4.68 -8.39 15.47
CA HIS A 274 -4.87 -9.54 16.35
C HIS A 274 -6.26 -10.13 16.13
N LYS A 275 -6.33 -11.39 15.71
CA LYS A 275 -7.57 -12.02 15.22
C LYS A 275 -8.72 -11.97 16.25
N PRO A 276 -8.53 -12.34 17.54
CA PRO A 276 -9.60 -12.18 18.52
C PRO A 276 -10.05 -10.73 18.73
N THR A 277 -9.15 -9.74 18.62
CA THR A 277 -9.51 -8.32 18.69
C THR A 277 -10.35 -7.91 17.48
N TRP A 278 -10.01 -8.41 16.29
CA TRP A 278 -10.79 -8.20 15.07
C TRP A 278 -12.19 -8.81 15.17
N ASP A 279 -12.30 -10.04 15.67
CA ASP A 279 -13.57 -10.74 15.79
C ASP A 279 -14.51 -10.11 16.81
N ALA A 280 -13.98 -9.43 17.82
CA ALA A 280 -14.76 -8.72 18.83
C ALA A 280 -15.38 -7.43 18.30
N LEU A 281 -14.93 -6.91 17.15
CA LEU A 281 -15.50 -5.72 16.52
C LEU A 281 -16.89 -6.00 15.95
N SER A 282 -17.74 -4.98 15.93
CA SER A 282 -19.02 -5.05 15.22
C SER A 282 -18.80 -5.23 13.72
N ALA A 283 -19.78 -5.82 13.02
CA ALA A 283 -19.71 -5.95 11.56
C ALA A 283 -19.53 -4.57 10.88
N ALA A 284 -20.23 -3.54 11.34
CA ALA A 284 -20.13 -2.18 10.82
C ALA A 284 -18.72 -1.59 11.02
N THR A 285 -18.10 -1.82 12.19
CA THR A 285 -16.74 -1.35 12.47
C THR A 285 -15.72 -2.04 11.57
N ARG A 286 -15.82 -3.36 11.40
CA ARG A 286 -14.95 -4.11 10.48
C ARG A 286 -15.07 -3.61 9.04
N GLU A 287 -16.30 -3.45 8.56
CA GLU A 287 -16.58 -2.94 7.21
C GLU A 287 -15.99 -1.52 7.03
N THR A 288 -16.14 -0.64 8.02
CA THR A 288 -15.58 0.72 7.97
C THR A 288 -14.06 0.70 7.85
N ILE A 289 -13.38 -0.19 8.58
CA ILE A 289 -11.92 -0.36 8.50
C ILE A 289 -11.53 -0.92 7.12
N GLU A 290 -12.24 -1.93 6.62
CA GLU A 290 -11.97 -2.51 5.30
C GLU A 290 -12.18 -1.50 4.16
N LEU A 291 -13.24 -0.70 4.23
CA LEU A 291 -13.49 0.39 3.26
C LEU A 291 -12.38 1.47 3.30
N ALA A 292 -11.95 1.85 4.51
CA ALA A 292 -10.85 2.81 4.65
C ALA A 292 -9.52 2.26 4.11
N CYS A 293 -9.24 0.98 4.31
CA CYS A 293 -8.10 0.29 3.72
C CYS A 293 -8.21 0.20 2.19
N GLY A 294 -9.40 -0.11 1.65
CA GLY A 294 -9.66 -0.12 0.22
C GLY A 294 -9.45 1.25 -0.45
N ASP A 295 -9.92 2.34 0.18
CA ASP A 295 -9.61 3.71 -0.25
C ASP A 295 -8.09 3.99 -0.16
N GLY A 296 -7.43 3.49 0.89
CA GLY A 296 -5.99 3.56 1.05
C GLY A 296 -5.23 2.91 -0.11
N VAL A 297 -5.65 1.72 -0.56
CA VAL A 297 -5.06 1.03 -1.73
C VAL A 297 -5.13 1.92 -2.97
N GLN A 298 -6.30 2.47 -3.29
CA GLN A 298 -6.51 3.27 -4.49
C GLN A 298 -5.73 4.58 -4.47
N ARG A 299 -5.80 5.31 -3.34
CA ARG A 299 -5.10 6.59 -3.20
C ARG A 299 -3.61 6.43 -3.18
N ASN A 300 -3.12 5.43 -2.48
CA ASN A 300 -1.70 5.16 -2.38
C ASN A 300 -1.10 4.89 -3.75
N PHE A 301 -1.74 3.99 -4.50
CA PHE A 301 -1.32 3.68 -5.86
C PHE A 301 -1.32 4.92 -6.76
N ALA A 302 -2.42 5.66 -6.80
CA ALA A 302 -2.53 6.86 -7.65
C ALA A 302 -1.49 7.93 -7.29
N LYS A 303 -1.26 8.19 -5.99
CA LYS A 303 -0.30 9.18 -5.52
C LYS A 303 1.14 8.74 -5.81
N ALA A 304 1.44 7.47 -5.55
CA ALA A 304 2.74 6.88 -5.81
C ALA A 304 3.12 6.99 -7.29
N GLU A 305 2.24 6.56 -8.19
CA GLU A 305 2.48 6.63 -9.64
C GLU A 305 2.66 8.06 -10.14
N ALA A 306 1.85 9.00 -9.65
CA ALA A 306 1.93 10.41 -10.06
C ALA A 306 3.29 11.04 -9.69
N ALA A 307 3.93 10.59 -8.62
CA ALA A 307 5.18 11.16 -8.12
C ALA A 307 6.42 10.70 -8.90
N GLN A 308 6.42 9.47 -9.48
CA GLN A 308 7.63 8.88 -10.06
C GLN A 308 8.18 9.67 -11.26
N GLY A 309 7.33 10.23 -12.09
CA GLY A 309 7.75 10.95 -13.29
C GLY A 309 8.63 12.19 -13.04
N ALA A 310 8.61 12.75 -11.84
CA ALA A 310 9.46 13.87 -11.46
C ALA A 310 10.88 13.42 -11.08
N VAL A 311 11.03 12.22 -10.55
CA VAL A 311 12.29 11.66 -10.04
C VAL A 311 13.07 10.93 -11.14
N LEU A 312 12.37 10.34 -12.11
CA LEU A 312 12.97 9.57 -13.22
C LEU A 312 13.48 10.44 -14.38
N ARG A 313 13.40 11.77 -14.28
CA ARG A 313 13.92 12.74 -15.23
C ARG A 313 15.24 13.32 -14.77
#